data_a24849465b731506bff48860d58fdd30
#
_entry.id   a24849465b731506bff48860d58fdd30
#
_cell.length_a   1.000
_cell.length_b   1.000
_cell.length_c   1.000
_cell.angle_alpha   90.00
_cell.angle_beta   90.00
_cell.angle_gamma   90.00
#
_symmetry.space_group_name_H-M   'P 1'
#
loop_
_entity.id
_entity.type
_entity.pdbx_description
1 polymer ?
#
loop_
_entity_poly.entity_id
_entity_poly.type
_entity_poly.pdbx_seq_one_letter_code
_entity_poly.pdbx_strand_id
1 'polypeptide(L)'
;NAFKSVSPTLCRPYDASRDGLTLGEACGAVLLTRDQRLSGTGVSVVGGGISNDANHISAPSRTGDGLWYAIRAALAEAGTGAGEVGLVNTHGTATAYNDEMESKALHLAGLCGVPCNSLKPYFGHTLGASGVIESIVTVRELCDGTCFGVKGYAECGVPYPPDVSAAHRE
;
A
#
# COMPACT_ATOMS: atom_id res chain seq x y z
N ASN A 1 8.34 -23.94 12.34
CA ASN A 1 8.26 -22.64 11.63
C ASN A 1 6.95 -22.52 10.88
N ALA A 2 5.83 -22.30 11.60
CA ALA A 2 4.51 -22.16 10.99
C ALA A 2 4.33 -20.86 10.21
N PHE A 3 5.18 -19.85 10.42
CA PHE A 3 5.11 -18.56 9.75
C PHE A 3 6.48 -18.19 9.16
N LYS A 4 6.69 -18.54 7.89
CA LYS A 4 7.73 -17.90 7.08
C LYS A 4 7.29 -16.48 6.72
N SER A 5 7.10 -15.63 7.71
CA SER A 5 6.62 -14.28 7.51
C SER A 5 7.73 -13.24 7.52
N VAL A 6 8.92 -13.59 7.99
CA VAL A 6 10.09 -12.70 8.06
C VAL A 6 11.14 -13.17 7.07
N SER A 7 11.55 -12.28 6.17
CA SER A 7 12.63 -12.50 5.22
C SER A 7 13.99 -12.38 5.92
N PRO A 8 14.98 -13.21 5.57
CA PRO A 8 16.37 -13.04 6.01
C PRO A 8 17.09 -11.90 5.25
N THR A 9 16.47 -11.37 4.21
CA THR A 9 17.01 -10.32 3.34
C THR A 9 16.04 -9.15 3.25
N LEU A 10 16.21 -8.26 2.28
CA LEU A 10 15.28 -7.18 1.97
C LEU A 10 13.95 -7.76 1.50
N CYS A 11 12.83 -7.31 2.07
CA CYS A 11 11.51 -7.66 1.57
C CYS A 11 11.29 -7.11 0.15
N ARG A 12 10.59 -7.88 -0.67
CA ARG A 12 10.34 -7.60 -2.11
C ARG A 12 8.86 -7.69 -2.42
N PRO A 13 8.07 -6.66 -2.07
CA PRO A 13 6.64 -6.65 -2.33
C PRO A 13 6.31 -6.97 -3.79
N TYR A 14 5.33 -7.86 -4.01
CA TYR A 14 4.84 -8.34 -5.30
C TYR A 14 5.82 -9.13 -6.17
N ASP A 15 7.08 -9.25 -5.75
CA ASP A 15 8.10 -9.96 -6.52
C ASP A 15 7.89 -11.49 -6.47
N ALA A 16 8.27 -12.17 -7.54
CA ALA A 16 8.20 -13.63 -7.65
C ALA A 16 9.10 -14.34 -6.62
N SER A 17 10.19 -13.69 -6.23
CA SER A 17 11.14 -14.21 -5.23
C SER A 17 10.87 -13.72 -3.80
N ARG A 18 9.70 -13.10 -3.55
CA ARG A 18 9.33 -12.63 -2.21
C ARG A 18 9.25 -13.80 -1.22
N ASP A 19 9.78 -13.62 -0.05
CA ASP A 19 9.93 -14.67 0.97
C ASP A 19 9.54 -14.21 2.38
N GLY A 20 8.98 -13.01 2.52
CA GLY A 20 8.51 -12.46 3.78
C GLY A 20 8.82 -10.99 3.97
N LEU A 21 8.35 -10.46 5.08
CA LEU A 21 8.56 -9.06 5.46
C LEU A 21 9.92 -8.85 6.15
N THR A 22 10.39 -7.62 6.14
CA THR A 22 11.46 -7.13 7.01
C THR A 22 10.83 -6.27 8.09
N LEU A 23 11.15 -6.50 9.36
CA LEU A 23 10.70 -5.62 10.44
C LEU A 23 11.51 -4.33 10.46
N GLY A 24 10.87 -3.25 10.86
CA GLY A 24 11.46 -1.93 11.00
C GLY A 24 10.97 -1.22 12.24
N GLU A 25 11.61 -0.11 12.56
CA GLU A 25 11.27 0.77 13.68
C GLU A 25 11.09 2.20 13.16
N ALA A 26 9.98 2.84 13.52
CA ALA A 26 9.75 4.23 13.20
C ALA A 26 8.70 4.85 14.12
N CYS A 27 8.68 6.17 14.11
CA CYS A 27 7.66 6.99 14.74
C CYS A 27 7.31 8.13 13.80
N GLY A 28 6.03 8.47 13.71
CA GLY A 28 5.55 9.57 12.88
C GLY A 28 4.35 10.26 13.50
N ALA A 29 4.15 11.53 13.14
CA ALA A 29 2.99 12.31 13.55
C ALA A 29 2.49 13.15 12.37
N VAL A 30 1.18 13.22 12.20
CA VAL A 30 0.49 14.02 11.19
C VAL A 30 -0.51 14.91 11.89
N LEU A 31 -0.49 16.20 11.57
CA LEU A 31 -1.52 17.14 12.01
C LEU A 31 -2.61 17.24 10.94
N LEU A 32 -3.82 16.82 11.29
CA LEU A 32 -5.00 17.00 10.45
C LEU A 32 -5.76 18.25 10.91
N THR A 33 -6.08 19.13 9.97
CA THR A 33 -6.79 20.38 10.25
C THR A 33 -7.79 20.70 9.16
N ARG A 34 -8.87 21.41 9.53
CA ARG A 34 -9.80 22.03 8.57
C ARG A 34 -9.37 23.45 8.18
N ASP A 35 -8.41 24.03 8.90
CA ASP A 35 -7.89 25.36 8.59
C ASP A 35 -6.80 25.27 7.52
N GLN A 36 -7.16 25.65 6.29
CA GLN A 36 -6.23 25.62 5.15
C GLN A 36 -4.97 26.45 5.35
N ARG A 37 -5.02 27.48 6.21
CA ARG A 37 -3.85 28.33 6.52
C ARG A 37 -2.76 27.56 7.27
N LEU A 38 -3.11 26.45 7.92
CA LEU A 38 -2.18 25.58 8.63
C LEU A 38 -1.69 24.41 7.76
N SER A 39 -2.23 24.24 6.54
CA SER A 39 -1.78 23.20 5.63
C SER A 39 -0.51 23.65 4.92
N GLY A 40 0.62 23.02 5.25
CA GLY A 40 1.90 23.27 4.58
C GLY A 40 2.05 22.57 3.22
N THR A 41 1.18 21.61 2.90
CA THR A 41 1.31 20.76 1.71
C THR A 41 0.21 20.98 0.66
N GLY A 42 -0.93 21.54 1.06
CA GLY A 42 -2.12 21.62 0.21
C GLY A 42 -2.82 20.27 -0.05
N VAL A 43 -2.30 19.17 0.49
CA VAL A 43 -2.90 17.83 0.35
C VAL A 43 -4.04 17.67 1.35
N SER A 44 -5.16 17.12 0.88
CA SER A 44 -6.37 16.90 1.68
C SER A 44 -6.70 15.42 1.77
N VAL A 45 -7.19 14.98 2.93
CA VAL A 45 -7.85 13.67 3.08
C VAL A 45 -9.31 13.84 2.66
N VAL A 46 -9.71 13.19 1.59
CA VAL A 46 -11.03 13.37 0.96
C VAL A 46 -11.98 12.19 1.16
N GLY A 47 -11.47 11.04 1.61
CA GLY A 47 -12.29 9.88 1.90
C GLY A 47 -11.53 8.82 2.66
N GLY A 48 -12.27 7.92 3.30
CA GLY A 48 -11.74 6.79 4.03
C GLY A 48 -12.70 5.59 4.00
N GLY A 49 -12.16 4.40 4.17
CA GLY A 49 -12.96 3.18 4.20
C GLY A 49 -12.37 2.15 5.14
N ILE A 50 -13.23 1.51 5.90
CA ILE A 50 -12.88 0.38 6.75
C ILE A 50 -13.78 -0.80 6.46
N SER A 51 -13.24 -1.99 6.56
CA SER A 51 -14.01 -3.23 6.48
C SER A 51 -13.38 -4.29 7.35
N ASN A 52 -14.16 -5.32 7.64
CA ASN A 52 -13.65 -6.52 8.30
C ASN A 52 -13.64 -7.67 7.28
N ASP A 53 -12.47 -8.24 7.04
CA ASP A 53 -12.32 -9.39 6.15
C ASP A 53 -13.05 -10.65 6.68
N ALA A 54 -13.14 -10.79 8.01
CA ALA A 54 -13.86 -11.86 8.72
C ALA A 54 -13.52 -13.29 8.28
N ASN A 55 -12.36 -13.48 7.64
CA ASN A 55 -11.96 -14.77 7.08
C ASN A 55 -11.20 -15.65 8.08
N HIS A 56 -10.18 -15.08 8.72
CA HIS A 56 -9.32 -15.80 9.65
C HIS A 56 -8.72 -14.84 10.68
N ILE A 57 -8.39 -15.37 11.88
CA ILE A 57 -7.89 -14.55 12.99
C ILE A 57 -6.53 -13.87 12.70
N SER A 58 -5.73 -14.44 11.78
CA SER A 58 -4.36 -13.96 11.50
C SER A 58 -3.95 -14.04 10.03
N ALA A 59 -4.87 -14.37 9.13
CA ALA A 59 -4.58 -14.48 7.70
C ALA A 59 -5.61 -13.70 6.87
N PRO A 60 -5.19 -13.05 5.77
CA PRO A 60 -6.12 -12.37 4.88
C PRO A 60 -7.03 -13.36 4.17
N SER A 61 -8.16 -12.88 3.64
CA SER A 61 -9.00 -13.66 2.74
C SER A 61 -8.23 -14.06 1.48
N ARG A 62 -8.73 -15.08 0.80
CA ARG A 62 -8.16 -15.48 -0.49
C ARG A 62 -8.69 -14.69 -1.67
N THR A 63 -9.77 -13.93 -1.46
CA THR A 63 -10.51 -13.22 -2.51
C THR A 63 -10.16 -11.74 -2.60
N GLY A 64 -9.73 -11.12 -1.50
CA GLY A 64 -9.46 -9.69 -1.42
C GLY A 64 -10.69 -8.82 -1.23
N ASP A 65 -11.88 -9.43 -1.02
CA ASP A 65 -13.15 -8.71 -0.93
C ASP A 65 -13.16 -7.68 0.22
N GLY A 66 -12.59 -8.03 1.37
CA GLY A 66 -12.52 -7.11 2.50
C GLY A 66 -11.81 -5.80 2.13
N LEU A 67 -10.59 -5.90 1.59
CA LEU A 67 -9.85 -4.72 1.15
C LEU A 67 -10.56 -3.98 0.01
N TRP A 68 -11.13 -4.70 -0.95
CA TRP A 68 -11.93 -4.11 -2.02
C TRP A 68 -13.11 -3.29 -1.48
N TYR A 69 -13.85 -3.79 -0.48
CA TYR A 69 -14.94 -3.03 0.15
C TYR A 69 -14.45 -1.74 0.80
N ALA A 70 -13.29 -1.77 1.48
CA ALA A 70 -12.71 -0.57 2.06
C ALA A 70 -12.28 0.45 1.00
N ILE A 71 -11.63 0.01 -0.08
CA ILE A 71 -11.25 0.88 -1.22
C ILE A 71 -12.51 1.50 -1.84
N ARG A 72 -13.53 0.70 -2.12
CA ARG A 72 -14.78 1.19 -2.70
C ARG A 72 -15.47 2.22 -1.82
N ALA A 73 -15.48 2.01 -0.49
CA ALA A 73 -16.06 2.96 0.44
C ALA A 73 -15.28 4.29 0.45
N ALA A 74 -13.94 4.23 0.45
CA ALA A 74 -13.09 5.41 0.39
C ALA A 74 -13.29 6.21 -0.91
N LEU A 75 -13.35 5.55 -2.06
CA LEU A 75 -13.61 6.20 -3.35
C LEU A 75 -15.00 6.83 -3.40
N ALA A 76 -16.01 6.15 -2.87
CA ALA A 76 -17.37 6.67 -2.80
C ALA A 76 -17.48 7.91 -1.90
N GLU A 77 -16.83 7.92 -0.73
CA GLU A 77 -16.79 9.08 0.17
C GLU A 77 -16.03 10.25 -0.48
N ALA A 78 -14.94 9.96 -1.18
CA ALA A 78 -14.18 10.97 -1.92
C ALA A 78 -14.93 11.54 -3.15
N GLY A 79 -16.00 10.87 -3.61
CA GLY A 79 -16.72 11.25 -4.82
C GLY A 79 -15.90 11.06 -6.10
N THR A 80 -14.93 10.13 -6.10
CA THR A 80 -14.00 9.89 -7.20
C THR A 80 -14.06 8.44 -7.69
N GLY A 81 -13.64 8.20 -8.91
CA GLY A 81 -13.55 6.88 -9.52
C GLY A 81 -12.11 6.35 -9.60
N ALA A 82 -11.96 5.05 -9.87
CA ALA A 82 -10.64 4.43 -10.01
C ALA A 82 -9.77 5.09 -11.09
N GLY A 83 -10.37 5.62 -12.16
CA GLY A 83 -9.67 6.30 -13.25
C GLY A 83 -9.07 7.67 -12.89
N GLU A 84 -9.41 8.19 -11.72
CA GLU A 84 -8.89 9.48 -11.21
C GLU A 84 -7.81 9.28 -10.15
N VAL A 85 -7.51 8.03 -9.80
CA VAL A 85 -6.44 7.67 -8.85
C VAL A 85 -5.09 7.71 -9.57
N GLY A 86 -4.19 8.57 -9.13
CA GLY A 86 -2.87 8.74 -9.74
C GLY A 86 -1.76 7.89 -9.09
N LEU A 87 -1.95 7.46 -7.86
CA LEU A 87 -0.96 6.67 -7.10
C LEU A 87 -1.66 5.77 -6.09
N VAL A 88 -1.15 4.56 -5.92
CA VAL A 88 -1.55 3.64 -4.84
C VAL A 88 -0.33 3.29 -3.99
N ASN A 89 -0.32 3.72 -2.75
CA ASN A 89 0.61 3.19 -1.76
C ASN A 89 -0.03 1.97 -1.09
N THR A 90 0.61 0.82 -1.24
CA THR A 90 0.07 -0.47 -0.79
C THR A 90 0.64 -0.92 0.54
N HIS A 91 -0.03 -1.88 1.18
CA HIS A 91 0.52 -2.54 2.34
C HIS A 91 1.78 -3.35 1.98
N GLY A 92 1.74 -4.14 0.90
CA GLY A 92 2.90 -4.75 0.25
C GLY A 92 3.95 -5.30 1.22
N THR A 93 3.64 -6.39 1.92
CA THR A 93 4.50 -6.95 2.97
C THR A 93 5.55 -7.92 2.45
N ALA A 94 5.53 -8.24 1.17
CA ALA A 94 6.32 -9.31 0.56
C ALA A 94 6.03 -10.70 1.13
N THR A 95 4.90 -10.88 1.82
CA THR A 95 4.41 -12.20 2.20
C THR A 95 3.53 -12.77 1.11
N ALA A 96 3.64 -14.08 0.87
CA ALA A 96 2.97 -14.72 -0.26
C ALA A 96 1.47 -14.43 -0.30
N TYR A 97 0.77 -14.63 0.82
CA TYR A 97 -0.69 -14.52 0.88
C TYR A 97 -1.20 -13.09 0.90
N ASN A 98 -0.50 -12.17 1.60
CA ASN A 98 -0.95 -10.78 1.67
C ASN A 98 -0.84 -10.09 0.31
N ASP A 99 0.30 -10.20 -0.35
CA ASP A 99 0.50 -9.55 -1.64
C ASP A 99 -0.43 -10.13 -2.72
N GLU A 100 -0.71 -11.45 -2.65
CA GLU A 100 -1.70 -12.09 -3.52
C GLU A 100 -3.11 -11.56 -3.26
N MET A 101 -3.53 -11.47 -2.00
CA MET A 101 -4.85 -10.91 -1.62
C MET A 101 -4.97 -9.46 -2.07
N GLU A 102 -3.95 -8.66 -1.80
CA GLU A 102 -3.94 -7.23 -2.13
C GLU A 102 -4.00 -7.02 -3.65
N SER A 103 -3.27 -7.82 -4.43
CA SER A 103 -3.34 -7.77 -5.90
C SER A 103 -4.76 -8.06 -6.44
N LYS A 104 -5.47 -8.99 -5.82
CA LYS A 104 -6.88 -9.30 -6.14
C LYS A 104 -7.80 -8.12 -5.82
N ALA A 105 -7.61 -7.49 -4.66
CA ALA A 105 -8.40 -6.34 -4.26
C ALA A 105 -8.17 -5.14 -5.19
N LEU A 106 -6.93 -4.87 -5.60
CA LEU A 106 -6.61 -3.84 -6.58
C LEU A 106 -7.25 -4.13 -7.94
N HIS A 107 -7.24 -5.39 -8.37
CA HIS A 107 -7.92 -5.82 -9.60
C HIS A 107 -9.44 -5.56 -9.53
N LEU A 108 -10.10 -5.99 -8.46
CA LEU A 108 -11.53 -5.77 -8.23
C LEU A 108 -11.89 -4.28 -8.18
N ALA A 109 -10.98 -3.44 -7.70
CA ALA A 109 -11.13 -1.99 -7.63
C ALA A 109 -10.82 -1.26 -8.95
N GLY A 110 -10.29 -1.96 -9.97
CA GLY A 110 -9.88 -1.36 -11.24
C GLY A 110 -8.59 -0.54 -11.14
N LEU A 111 -7.73 -0.84 -10.16
CA LEU A 111 -6.52 -0.07 -9.85
C LEU A 111 -5.20 -0.72 -10.32
N CYS A 112 -5.23 -1.87 -11.01
CA CYS A 112 -4.00 -2.54 -11.44
C CYS A 112 -3.13 -1.72 -12.40
N GLY A 113 -3.74 -0.80 -13.17
CA GLY A 113 -3.00 0.08 -14.09
C GLY A 113 -2.57 1.43 -13.48
N VAL A 114 -2.80 1.63 -12.19
CA VAL A 114 -2.39 2.85 -11.49
C VAL A 114 -0.98 2.64 -10.92
N PRO A 115 -0.06 3.63 -11.07
CA PRO A 115 1.25 3.57 -10.43
C PRO A 115 1.15 3.17 -8.97
N CYS A 116 1.91 2.16 -8.59
CA CYS A 116 1.76 1.50 -7.30
C CYS A 116 3.11 1.26 -6.65
N ASN A 117 3.21 1.50 -5.36
CA ASN A 117 4.40 1.18 -4.59
C ASN A 117 4.09 0.55 -3.23
N SER A 118 5.15 0.04 -2.61
CA SER A 118 5.22 -0.24 -1.18
C SER A 118 6.52 0.31 -0.63
N LEU A 119 6.45 0.99 0.49
CA LEU A 119 7.59 1.63 1.13
C LEU A 119 8.33 0.72 2.12
N LYS A 120 7.82 -0.49 2.34
CA LYS A 120 8.42 -1.44 3.30
C LYS A 120 9.84 -1.87 2.98
N PRO A 121 10.29 -1.94 1.72
CA PRO A 121 11.70 -2.18 1.43
C PRO A 121 12.65 -1.07 1.90
N TYR A 122 12.15 0.12 2.19
CA TYR A 122 12.96 1.25 2.68
C TYR A 122 13.02 1.33 4.21
N PHE A 123 11.88 1.11 4.86
CA PHE A 123 11.72 1.33 6.30
C PHE A 123 11.52 0.04 7.09
N GLY A 124 11.28 -1.06 6.42
CA GLY A 124 10.72 -2.27 7.03
C GLY A 124 9.24 -2.10 7.38
N HIS A 125 8.63 -3.15 7.88
CA HIS A 125 7.29 -3.10 8.45
C HIS A 125 7.37 -2.56 9.88
N THR A 126 6.98 -1.32 10.07
CA THR A 126 7.05 -0.61 11.35
C THR A 126 5.81 -0.82 12.21
N LEU A 127 5.02 -1.86 11.91
CA LEU A 127 3.82 -2.26 12.64
C LEU A 127 2.82 -1.09 12.79
N GLY A 128 2.53 -0.66 14.02
CA GLY A 128 1.57 0.40 14.27
C GLY A 128 1.95 1.77 13.69
N ALA A 129 3.22 2.01 13.37
CA ALA A 129 3.67 3.25 12.74
C ALA A 129 3.60 3.22 11.20
N SER A 130 3.40 2.04 10.58
CA SER A 130 3.45 1.90 9.11
C SER A 130 2.52 2.87 8.38
N GLY A 131 1.25 2.91 8.76
CA GLY A 131 0.28 3.76 8.06
C GLY A 131 0.61 5.25 8.13
N VAL A 132 1.13 5.73 9.26
CA VAL A 132 1.53 7.14 9.41
C VAL A 132 2.77 7.46 8.58
N ILE A 133 3.81 6.62 8.62
CA ILE A 133 5.03 6.81 7.84
C ILE A 133 4.74 6.75 6.34
N GLU A 134 3.99 5.76 5.91
CA GLU A 134 3.60 5.58 4.50
C GLU A 134 2.75 6.77 4.03
N SER A 135 1.82 7.27 4.85
CA SER A 135 1.04 8.47 4.53
C SER A 135 1.92 9.73 4.39
N ILE A 136 2.90 9.94 5.28
CA ILE A 136 3.82 11.09 5.20
C ILE A 136 4.61 11.05 3.89
N VAL A 137 5.12 9.87 3.53
CA VAL A 137 5.90 9.72 2.29
C VAL A 137 5.00 9.87 1.06
N THR A 138 3.78 9.30 1.09
CA THR A 138 2.82 9.47 -0.03
C THR A 138 2.42 10.93 -0.23
N VAL A 139 2.23 11.70 0.85
CA VAL A 139 2.02 13.16 0.74
C VAL A 139 3.21 13.82 0.05
N ARG A 140 4.44 13.38 0.35
CA ARG A 140 5.64 13.91 -0.30
C ARG A 140 5.68 13.53 -1.78
N GLU A 141 5.36 12.28 -2.12
CA GLU A 141 5.24 11.83 -3.52
C GLU A 141 4.24 12.67 -4.30
N LEU A 142 3.08 12.96 -3.72
CA LEU A 142 2.07 13.83 -4.34
C LEU A 142 2.59 15.26 -4.56
N CYS A 143 3.31 15.83 -3.60
CA CYS A 143 3.88 17.16 -3.72
C CYS A 143 4.98 17.25 -4.78
N ASP A 144 5.77 16.20 -4.92
CA ASP A 144 6.91 16.15 -5.85
C ASP A 144 6.52 15.61 -7.24
N GLY A 145 5.30 15.08 -7.41
CA GLY A 145 4.85 14.43 -8.64
C GLY A 145 5.61 13.14 -8.94
N THR A 146 6.08 12.44 -7.93
CA THR A 146 6.95 11.26 -8.07
C THR A 146 6.32 10.05 -7.42
N CYS A 147 6.38 8.88 -8.08
CA CYS A 147 6.08 7.58 -7.48
C CYS A 147 7.40 6.85 -7.19
N PHE A 148 7.67 6.54 -5.93
CA PHE A 148 8.88 5.81 -5.56
C PHE A 148 8.82 4.36 -6.03
N GLY A 149 9.93 3.89 -6.59
CA GLY A 149 10.06 2.49 -7.00
C GLY A 149 10.10 1.55 -5.80
N VAL A 150 9.68 0.31 -6.00
CA VAL A 150 9.77 -0.75 -4.99
C VAL A 150 11.16 -1.37 -5.04
N LYS A 151 11.97 -1.07 -4.05
CA LYS A 151 13.35 -1.55 -3.97
C LYS A 151 13.38 -3.08 -3.95
N GLY A 152 14.18 -3.66 -4.84
CA GLY A 152 14.35 -5.10 -4.96
C GLY A 152 13.29 -5.82 -5.79
N TYR A 153 12.31 -5.11 -6.36
CA TYR A 153 11.36 -5.67 -7.32
C TYR A 153 12.06 -5.95 -8.66
N ALA A 154 11.84 -7.11 -9.23
CA ALA A 154 12.39 -7.51 -10.52
C ALA A 154 11.32 -8.14 -11.43
N GLU A 155 10.51 -9.05 -10.92
CA GLU A 155 9.53 -9.80 -11.67
C GLU A 155 8.24 -9.99 -10.85
N CYS A 156 7.09 -9.81 -11.51
CA CYS A 156 5.80 -9.98 -10.84
C CYS A 156 5.54 -11.44 -10.45
N GLY A 157 5.19 -11.65 -9.17
CA GLY A 157 4.86 -12.96 -8.60
C GLY A 157 3.44 -13.08 -8.05
N VAL A 158 2.53 -12.19 -8.46
CA VAL A 158 1.13 -12.21 -8.02
C VAL A 158 0.16 -12.38 -9.20
N PRO A 159 -1.06 -12.90 -8.97
CA PRO A 159 -1.97 -13.27 -10.08
C PRO A 159 -2.51 -12.06 -10.86
N TYR A 160 -2.64 -10.92 -10.25
CA TYR A 160 -3.10 -9.68 -10.87
C TYR A 160 -2.01 -8.62 -10.72
N PRO A 161 -1.11 -8.47 -11.72
CA PRO A 161 0.02 -7.57 -11.61
C PRO A 161 -0.41 -6.12 -11.34
N PRO A 162 -0.06 -5.52 -10.18
CA PRO A 162 -0.16 -4.09 -10.01
C PRO A 162 0.95 -3.39 -10.81
N ASP A 163 0.76 -2.12 -11.14
CA ASP A 163 1.75 -1.34 -11.88
C ASP A 163 2.92 -0.91 -10.97
N VAL A 164 3.76 -1.87 -10.62
CA VAL A 164 4.94 -1.71 -9.77
C VAL A 164 6.20 -1.55 -10.64
N SER A 165 7.08 -0.64 -10.25
CA SER A 165 8.39 -0.44 -10.86
C SER A 165 9.50 -0.50 -9.82
N ALA A 166 10.69 -0.98 -10.20
CA ALA A 166 11.89 -0.89 -9.37
C ALA A 166 12.50 0.54 -9.38
N ALA A 167 12.27 1.31 -10.44
CA ALA A 167 12.73 2.68 -10.59
C ALA A 167 11.67 3.68 -10.12
N HIS A 168 12.11 4.85 -9.63
CA HIS A 168 11.23 5.99 -9.41
C HIS A 168 10.64 6.45 -10.75
N ARG A 169 9.41 6.97 -10.70
CA ARG A 169 8.67 7.49 -11.88
C ARG A 169 8.12 8.89 -11.57
N GLU A 170 8.13 9.76 -12.57
CA GLU A 170 7.45 11.07 -12.58
C GLU A 170 6.05 10.98 -13.17
#